data_188764d90380f55e614919462e30ced9
#
_entry.id   188764d90380f55e614919462e30ced9
#
_cell.length_a   1.000
_cell.length_b   1.000
_cell.length_c   1.000
_cell.angle_alpha   90.00
_cell.angle_beta   90.00
_cell.angle_gamma   90.00
#
_symmetry.space_group_name_H-M   'P 1'
#
loop_
_entity.id
_entity.type
_entity.pdbx_description
1 polymer ?
#
loop_
_entity_poly.entity_id
_entity_poly.type
_entity_poly.pdbx_seq_one_letter_code
_entity_poly.pdbx_strand_id
1 'polypeptide(L)'
;MFSTVSLQASSVHDVIDFIQAEQVRYLDIRFSDVFGAEHALTVPARLLTEETAREGFAFDGSSIPGFATVDKSDMTLIPDPGTAYLDPFRAHKTLNMQFFVRDPLSQASYSRDPRSIAQKAEAYLQETGIADTCSVGAEAEFYVFDSVRYSSGVNHSFHQVDSDEGWWRSGEETMMDGSPNRGNQIRINDGYFPVAPYDKTIPVRDDIAYN
;
A
#
# COMPACT_ATOMS: atom_id res chain seq x y z
N MET A 1 14.85 15.86 1.81
CA MET A 1 15.05 14.60 1.08
C MET A 1 14.77 13.50 2.11
N PHE A 2 13.66 12.83 2.01
CA PHE A 2 13.24 11.85 3.02
C PHE A 2 13.58 10.47 2.44
N SER A 3 14.55 9.80 3.04
CA SER A 3 14.83 8.39 2.77
C SER A 3 13.79 7.55 3.53
N THR A 4 13.18 6.58 2.89
CA THR A 4 12.38 5.57 3.58
C THR A 4 13.29 4.80 4.52
N VAL A 5 13.16 5.05 5.81
CA VAL A 5 13.87 4.25 6.81
C VAL A 5 12.98 3.07 7.15
N SER A 6 13.23 1.93 6.49
CA SER A 6 12.66 0.65 6.93
C SER A 6 13.26 0.33 8.31
N LEU A 7 12.39 0.24 9.31
CA LEU A 7 12.81 -0.14 10.65
C LEU A 7 12.99 -1.65 10.69
N GLN A 8 14.22 -2.11 10.96
CA GLN A 8 14.51 -3.52 11.19
C GLN A 8 14.05 -3.91 12.62
N ALA A 9 12.75 -3.70 12.92
CA ALA A 9 12.21 -4.00 14.22
C ALA A 9 11.94 -5.51 14.37
N SER A 10 12.42 -6.09 15.45
CA SER A 10 12.14 -7.47 15.82
C SER A 10 11.01 -7.60 16.85
N SER A 11 10.66 -6.48 17.48
CA SER A 11 9.66 -6.43 18.55
C SER A 11 8.89 -5.11 18.54
N VAL A 12 7.75 -5.08 19.21
CA VAL A 12 6.99 -3.84 19.46
C VAL A 12 7.82 -2.83 20.26
N HIS A 13 8.68 -3.31 21.16
CA HIS A 13 9.57 -2.46 21.95
C HIS A 13 10.49 -1.64 21.05
N ASP A 14 11.11 -2.26 20.05
CA ASP A 14 11.97 -1.58 19.08
C ASP A 14 11.20 -0.46 18.34
N VAL A 15 9.93 -0.71 18.01
CA VAL A 15 9.07 0.28 17.35
C VAL A 15 8.75 1.44 18.29
N ILE A 16 8.45 1.16 19.56
CA ILE A 16 8.17 2.20 20.57
C ILE A 16 9.40 3.09 20.80
N ASP A 17 10.57 2.48 20.92
CA ASP A 17 11.83 3.21 21.09
C ASP A 17 12.13 4.09 19.87
N PHE A 18 11.91 3.57 18.67
CA PHE A 18 12.04 4.34 17.43
C PHE A 18 11.07 5.53 17.38
N ILE A 19 9.80 5.31 17.74
CA ILE A 19 8.79 6.38 17.80
C ILE A 19 9.25 7.51 18.70
N GLN A 20 9.82 7.18 19.85
CA GLN A 20 10.32 8.18 20.82
C GLN A 20 11.57 8.89 20.29
N ALA A 21 12.57 8.15 19.82
CA ALA A 21 13.84 8.69 19.32
C ALA A 21 13.63 9.62 18.12
N GLU A 22 12.79 9.23 17.19
CA GLU A 22 12.51 9.98 15.97
C GLU A 22 11.37 11.00 16.11
N GLN A 23 10.74 11.07 17.26
CA GLN A 23 9.60 11.97 17.53
C GLN A 23 8.47 11.77 16.51
N VAL A 24 8.14 10.51 16.23
CA VAL A 24 7.04 10.14 15.34
C VAL A 24 5.72 10.61 15.96
N ARG A 25 4.89 11.29 15.16
CA ARG A 25 3.62 11.85 15.62
C ARG A 25 2.44 10.93 15.46
N TYR A 26 2.41 10.21 14.34
CA TYR A 26 1.29 9.37 13.96
C TYR A 26 1.74 7.95 13.64
N LEU A 27 0.88 7.01 13.93
CA LEU A 27 0.95 5.62 13.49
C LEU A 27 -0.21 5.38 12.52
N ASP A 28 0.11 4.95 11.30
CA ASP A 28 -0.86 4.40 10.36
C ASP A 28 -0.92 2.90 10.57
N ILE A 29 -2.03 2.46 11.13
CA ILE A 29 -2.39 1.05 11.32
C ILE A 29 -2.95 0.57 10.00
N ARG A 30 -2.22 -0.29 9.29
CA ARG A 30 -2.58 -0.76 7.96
C ARG A 30 -2.97 -2.22 7.96
N PHE A 31 -4.00 -2.57 7.19
CA PHE A 31 -4.43 -3.95 6.97
C PHE A 31 -5.11 -4.05 5.60
N SER A 32 -5.20 -5.27 5.06
CA SER A 32 -5.80 -5.51 3.75
C SER A 32 -7.12 -6.25 3.89
N ASP A 33 -8.08 -5.95 3.01
CA ASP A 33 -9.32 -6.69 2.89
C ASP A 33 -9.21 -7.87 1.91
N VAL A 34 -10.31 -8.63 1.76
CA VAL A 34 -10.36 -9.81 0.88
C VAL A 34 -10.30 -9.46 -0.61
N PHE A 35 -10.48 -8.20 -0.98
CA PHE A 35 -10.39 -7.72 -2.36
C PHE A 35 -9.00 -7.17 -2.69
N GLY A 36 -8.09 -7.13 -1.73
CA GLY A 36 -6.74 -6.60 -1.87
C GLY A 36 -6.64 -5.09 -1.66
N ALA A 37 -7.71 -4.42 -1.22
CA ALA A 37 -7.62 -3.02 -0.84
C ALA A 37 -6.92 -2.86 0.51
N GLU A 38 -5.96 -1.93 0.58
CA GLU A 38 -5.33 -1.54 1.83
C GLU A 38 -6.17 -0.47 2.54
N HIS A 39 -6.41 -0.70 3.83
CA HIS A 39 -7.08 0.23 4.72
C HIS A 39 -6.10 0.80 5.73
N ALA A 40 -6.32 2.03 6.15
CA ALA A 40 -5.49 2.69 7.15
C ALA A 40 -6.34 3.38 8.22
N LEU A 41 -5.95 3.20 9.48
CA LEU A 41 -6.44 3.95 10.63
C LEU A 41 -5.27 4.73 11.21
N THR A 42 -5.31 6.06 11.12
CA THR A 42 -4.27 6.92 11.67
C THR A 42 -4.56 7.27 13.12
N VAL A 43 -3.63 6.95 14.01
CA VAL A 43 -3.73 7.28 15.44
C VAL A 43 -2.49 8.07 15.90
N PRO A 44 -2.56 8.82 17.02
CA PRO A 44 -1.36 9.35 17.64
C PRO A 44 -0.38 8.23 18.01
N ALA A 45 0.89 8.34 17.60
CA ALA A 45 1.88 7.28 17.77
C ALA A 45 2.09 6.86 19.24
N ARG A 46 1.88 7.80 20.19
CA ARG A 46 1.95 7.52 21.64
C ARG A 46 0.92 6.48 22.14
N LEU A 47 -0.10 6.15 21.33
CA LEU A 47 -1.08 5.11 21.66
C LEU A 47 -0.53 3.70 21.45
N LEU A 48 0.58 3.55 20.73
CA LEU A 48 1.27 2.27 20.66
C LEU A 48 2.08 2.07 21.94
N THR A 49 1.62 1.19 22.79
CA THR A 49 2.26 0.73 24.01
C THR A 49 2.36 -0.78 23.98
N GLU A 50 3.14 -1.39 24.86
CA GLU A 50 3.20 -2.85 25.02
C GLU A 50 1.80 -3.44 25.30
N GLU A 51 0.99 -2.73 26.06
CA GLU A 51 -0.37 -3.12 26.39
C GLU A 51 -1.27 -3.07 25.16
N THR A 52 -1.35 -1.93 24.46
CA THR A 52 -2.20 -1.79 23.26
C THR A 52 -1.75 -2.69 22.12
N ALA A 53 -0.46 -2.99 22.03
CA ALA A 53 0.06 -3.93 21.04
C ALA A 53 -0.39 -5.37 21.33
N ARG A 54 -0.45 -5.75 22.61
CA ARG A 54 -0.91 -7.09 23.05
C ARG A 54 -2.42 -7.23 22.92
N GLU A 55 -3.18 -6.22 23.32
CA GLU A 55 -4.64 -6.23 23.31
C GLU A 55 -5.22 -5.96 21.91
N GLY A 56 -4.48 -5.22 21.09
CA GLY A 56 -4.86 -4.80 19.76
C GLY A 56 -5.66 -3.49 19.73
N PHE A 57 -5.80 -2.95 18.52
CA PHE A 57 -6.63 -1.78 18.25
C PHE A 57 -7.99 -2.26 17.73
N ALA A 58 -9.07 -1.87 18.43
CA ALA A 58 -10.42 -2.26 18.03
C ALA A 58 -10.90 -1.47 16.80
N PHE A 59 -11.62 -2.15 15.91
CA PHE A 59 -12.31 -1.53 14.79
C PHE A 59 -13.59 -2.28 14.42
N ASP A 60 -14.49 -1.62 13.68
CA ASP A 60 -15.72 -2.20 13.19
C ASP A 60 -15.50 -2.91 11.84
N GLY A 61 -15.38 -4.24 11.89
CA GLY A 61 -15.20 -5.07 10.70
C GLY A 61 -16.42 -5.10 9.77
N SER A 62 -17.60 -4.68 10.20
CA SER A 62 -18.78 -4.59 9.32
C SER A 62 -18.67 -3.44 8.31
N SER A 63 -17.82 -2.46 8.59
CA SER A 63 -17.50 -1.37 7.68
C SER A 63 -16.56 -1.76 6.55
N ILE A 64 -15.95 -2.96 6.63
CA ILE A 64 -15.03 -3.48 5.62
C ILE A 64 -15.77 -4.50 4.73
N PRO A 65 -15.86 -4.25 3.42
CA PRO A 65 -16.52 -5.16 2.50
C PRO A 65 -15.99 -6.59 2.60
N GLY A 66 -16.90 -7.56 2.77
CA GLY A 66 -16.54 -8.97 2.83
C GLY A 66 -16.00 -9.46 4.19
N PHE A 67 -15.81 -8.58 5.19
CA PHE A 67 -15.31 -9.02 6.50
C PHE A 67 -16.42 -9.58 7.37
N ALA A 68 -17.23 -8.75 7.99
CA ALA A 68 -18.17 -9.19 9.01
C ALA A 68 -19.58 -8.66 8.78
N THR A 69 -20.54 -9.27 9.45
CA THR A 69 -21.91 -8.76 9.60
C THR A 69 -21.98 -7.89 10.87
N VAL A 70 -22.99 -7.02 10.94
CA VAL A 70 -23.16 -6.05 12.05
C VAL A 70 -23.23 -6.73 13.43
N ASP A 71 -23.76 -7.94 13.49
CA ASP A 71 -23.90 -8.73 14.73
C ASP A 71 -22.57 -9.34 15.23
N LYS A 72 -21.52 -9.31 14.42
CA LYS A 72 -20.17 -9.80 14.72
C LYS A 72 -19.10 -8.85 14.23
N SER A 73 -19.33 -7.56 14.42
CA SER A 73 -18.52 -6.50 13.81
C SER A 73 -17.22 -6.23 14.53
N ASP A 74 -17.15 -6.47 15.83
CA ASP A 74 -15.96 -6.14 16.63
C ASP A 74 -14.77 -7.01 16.22
N MET A 75 -13.67 -6.36 15.87
CA MET A 75 -12.39 -6.97 15.50
C MET A 75 -11.23 -6.22 16.12
N THR A 76 -10.09 -6.88 16.24
CA THR A 76 -8.86 -6.29 16.73
C THR A 76 -7.72 -6.37 15.70
N LEU A 77 -6.89 -5.34 15.69
CA LEU A 77 -5.71 -5.21 14.85
C LEU A 77 -4.45 -5.38 15.72
N ILE A 78 -3.66 -6.40 15.43
CA ILE A 78 -2.44 -6.74 16.14
C ILE A 78 -1.22 -6.37 15.28
N PRO A 79 -0.26 -5.61 15.80
CA PRO A 79 0.87 -5.13 15.01
C PRO A 79 1.80 -6.22 14.52
N ASP A 80 2.38 -5.99 13.34
CA ASP A 80 3.54 -6.73 12.81
C ASP A 80 4.76 -5.80 12.77
N PRO A 81 5.59 -5.79 13.82
CA PRO A 81 6.70 -4.86 13.97
C PRO A 81 7.71 -4.88 12.81
N GLY A 82 7.92 -6.05 12.23
CA GLY A 82 8.86 -6.24 11.12
C GLY A 82 8.50 -5.47 9.85
N THR A 83 7.27 -4.94 9.78
CA THR A 83 6.78 -4.18 8.62
C THR A 83 6.81 -2.67 8.81
N ALA A 84 7.35 -2.19 9.93
CA ALA A 84 7.34 -0.77 10.27
C ALA A 84 8.30 0.04 9.39
N TYR A 85 7.82 1.17 8.86
CA TYR A 85 8.64 2.14 8.12
C TYR A 85 8.10 3.55 8.24
N LEU A 86 8.98 4.56 8.12
CA LEU A 86 8.57 5.96 8.04
C LEU A 86 8.00 6.27 6.65
N ASP A 87 6.83 6.93 6.64
CA ASP A 87 6.21 7.42 5.42
C ASP A 87 6.97 8.65 4.89
N PRO A 88 7.59 8.56 3.69
CA PRO A 88 8.39 9.65 3.15
C PRO A 88 7.54 10.80 2.59
N PHE A 89 6.23 10.60 2.40
CA PHE A 89 5.35 11.55 1.72
C PHE A 89 4.45 12.35 2.66
N ARG A 90 4.42 12.00 3.96
CA ARG A 90 3.56 12.67 4.93
C ARG A 90 4.20 13.95 5.46
N ALA A 91 3.41 15.01 5.60
CA ALA A 91 3.87 16.29 6.15
C ALA A 91 4.35 16.19 7.60
N HIS A 92 3.82 15.26 8.37
CA HIS A 92 4.25 14.94 9.73
C HIS A 92 4.85 13.55 9.75
N LYS A 93 5.89 13.35 10.56
CA LYS A 93 6.48 12.02 10.76
C LYS A 93 5.40 11.02 11.14
N THR A 94 5.12 10.10 10.24
CA THR A 94 4.12 9.05 10.36
C THR A 94 4.82 7.71 10.16
N LEU A 95 4.61 6.78 11.05
CA LEU A 95 5.07 5.41 10.94
C LEU A 95 3.94 4.57 10.34
N ASN A 96 4.20 3.92 9.22
CA ASN A 96 3.32 2.91 8.65
C ASN A 96 3.70 1.55 9.21
N MET A 97 2.73 0.74 9.57
CA MET A 97 2.95 -0.63 10.01
C MET A 97 1.75 -1.50 9.65
N GLN A 98 1.99 -2.71 9.21
CA GLN A 98 0.96 -3.69 8.90
C GLN A 98 0.46 -4.37 10.17
N PHE A 99 -0.82 -4.73 10.17
CA PHE A 99 -1.48 -5.39 11.28
C PHE A 99 -2.21 -6.65 10.81
N PHE A 100 -2.32 -7.61 11.69
CA PHE A 100 -3.14 -8.79 11.53
C PHE A 100 -4.52 -8.57 12.14
N VAL A 101 -5.55 -9.11 11.50
CA VAL A 101 -6.91 -9.05 12.04
C VAL A 101 -7.19 -10.28 12.91
N ARG A 102 -7.75 -10.05 14.10
CA ARG A 102 -8.13 -11.11 15.04
C ARG A 102 -9.54 -10.94 15.56
N ASP A 103 -10.14 -12.05 15.93
CA ASP A 103 -11.36 -12.08 16.74
C ASP A 103 -11.06 -11.61 18.17
N PRO A 104 -11.80 -10.63 18.70
CA PRO A 104 -11.49 -10.03 20.00
C PRO A 104 -11.70 -10.97 21.19
N LEU A 105 -12.60 -11.95 21.07
CA LEU A 105 -12.94 -12.88 22.16
C LEU A 105 -12.02 -14.07 22.20
N SER A 106 -11.85 -14.73 21.06
CA SER A 106 -11.02 -15.95 20.96
C SER A 106 -9.55 -15.67 20.73
N GLN A 107 -9.19 -14.44 20.33
CA GLN A 107 -7.85 -14.03 19.88
C GLN A 107 -7.33 -14.86 18.68
N ALA A 108 -8.19 -15.62 18.04
CA ALA A 108 -7.86 -16.38 16.85
C ALA A 108 -7.65 -15.47 15.66
N SER A 109 -6.73 -15.84 14.76
CA SER A 109 -6.54 -15.18 13.49
C SER A 109 -7.83 -15.18 12.67
N TYR A 110 -8.20 -14.02 12.14
CA TYR A 110 -9.41 -13.91 11.35
C TYR A 110 -9.25 -14.65 10.00
N SER A 111 -10.25 -15.48 9.68
CA SER A 111 -10.15 -16.38 8.52
C SER A 111 -10.13 -15.69 7.15
N ARG A 112 -10.58 -14.43 7.10
CA ARG A 112 -10.60 -13.60 5.88
C ARG A 112 -9.50 -12.52 5.87
N ASP A 113 -8.56 -12.60 6.81
CA ASP A 113 -7.36 -11.75 6.79
C ASP A 113 -6.33 -12.35 5.80
N PRO A 114 -6.01 -11.67 4.67
CA PRO A 114 -5.06 -12.20 3.69
C PRO A 114 -3.67 -12.46 4.28
N ARG A 115 -3.22 -11.63 5.22
CA ARG A 115 -1.92 -11.81 5.89
C ARG A 115 -1.90 -13.07 6.76
N SER A 116 -2.98 -13.34 7.47
CA SER A 116 -3.12 -14.58 8.25
C SER A 116 -3.17 -15.83 7.36
N ILE A 117 -3.72 -15.72 6.15
CA ILE A 117 -3.70 -16.80 5.16
C ILE A 117 -2.28 -17.06 4.68
N ALA A 118 -1.53 -15.99 4.36
CA ALA A 118 -0.13 -16.10 3.96
C ALA A 118 0.75 -16.74 5.05
N GLN A 119 0.57 -16.35 6.32
CA GLN A 119 1.26 -16.99 7.46
C GLN A 119 0.95 -18.48 7.58
N LYS A 120 -0.30 -18.88 7.37
CA LYS A 120 -0.67 -20.30 7.38
C LYS A 120 -0.01 -21.08 6.25
N ALA A 121 0.09 -20.48 5.06
CA ALA A 121 0.75 -21.09 3.92
C ALA A 121 2.25 -21.27 4.18
N GLU A 122 2.90 -20.29 4.76
CA GLU A 122 4.31 -20.35 5.14
C GLU A 122 4.56 -21.42 6.23
N ALA A 123 3.74 -21.44 7.27
CA ALA A 123 3.82 -22.45 8.32
C ALA A 123 3.62 -23.87 7.76
N TYR A 124 2.67 -24.04 6.84
CA TYR A 124 2.43 -25.32 6.18
C TYR A 124 3.63 -25.76 5.33
N LEU A 125 4.25 -24.82 4.61
CA LEU A 125 5.45 -25.10 3.82
C LEU A 125 6.56 -25.68 4.70
N GLN A 126 6.80 -25.07 5.87
CA GLN A 126 7.78 -25.52 6.84
C GLN A 126 7.41 -26.89 7.45
N GLU A 127 6.13 -27.08 7.82
CA GLU A 127 5.63 -28.33 8.40
C GLU A 127 5.79 -29.53 7.44
N THR A 128 5.58 -29.31 6.15
CA THR A 128 5.75 -30.36 5.12
C THR A 128 7.21 -30.74 4.87
N GLY A 129 8.15 -29.91 5.30
CA GLY A 129 9.58 -30.10 5.06
C GLY A 129 10.01 -29.90 3.59
N ILE A 130 9.14 -29.34 2.76
CA ILE A 130 9.45 -29.06 1.35
C ILE A 130 10.45 -27.91 1.25
N ALA A 131 10.21 -26.84 2.03
CA ALA A 131 11.11 -25.69 2.13
C ALA A 131 10.88 -24.96 3.45
N ASP A 132 11.84 -24.16 3.86
CA ASP A 132 11.79 -23.28 5.04
C ASP A 132 11.49 -21.81 4.69
N THR A 133 11.60 -21.47 3.42
CA THR A 133 11.46 -20.11 2.93
C THR A 133 10.71 -20.08 1.60
N CYS A 134 9.86 -19.07 1.43
CA CYS A 134 9.19 -18.75 0.17
C CYS A 134 9.55 -17.33 -0.25
N SER A 135 10.22 -17.18 -1.39
CA SER A 135 10.51 -15.87 -1.97
C SER A 135 9.47 -15.50 -3.02
N VAL A 136 8.90 -14.31 -2.90
CA VAL A 136 7.89 -13.78 -3.82
C VAL A 136 8.41 -12.49 -4.43
N GLY A 137 8.40 -12.40 -5.77
CA GLY A 137 8.67 -11.16 -6.51
C GLY A 137 7.36 -10.49 -6.87
N ALA A 138 7.10 -9.29 -6.34
CA ALA A 138 5.95 -8.51 -6.74
C ALA A 138 6.29 -7.65 -7.97
N GLU A 139 5.41 -7.65 -8.97
CA GLU A 139 5.51 -6.79 -10.15
C GLU A 139 4.41 -5.71 -10.06
N ALA A 140 4.80 -4.52 -9.57
CA ALA A 140 3.88 -3.40 -9.45
C ALA A 140 3.76 -2.65 -10.78
N GLU A 141 2.61 -2.73 -11.43
CA GLU A 141 2.31 -2.06 -12.69
C GLU A 141 1.34 -0.90 -12.46
N PHE A 142 1.61 0.25 -13.07
CA PHE A 142 0.75 1.41 -12.97
C PHE A 142 0.83 2.29 -14.23
N TYR A 143 -0.19 3.11 -14.43
CA TYR A 143 -0.25 4.12 -15.48
C TYR A 143 -0.10 5.51 -14.90
N VAL A 144 0.60 6.37 -15.64
CA VAL A 144 0.69 7.81 -15.34
C VAL A 144 -0.11 8.57 -16.40
N PHE A 145 -1.10 9.32 -15.94
CA PHE A 145 -1.93 10.14 -16.81
C PHE A 145 -1.77 11.63 -16.50
N ASP A 146 -1.80 12.45 -17.53
CA ASP A 146 -1.81 13.92 -17.38
C ASP A 146 -3.23 14.45 -17.10
N SER A 147 -4.26 13.72 -17.52
CA SER A 147 -5.66 14.06 -17.25
C SER A 147 -6.52 12.82 -17.05
N VAL A 148 -7.34 12.85 -16.00
CA VAL A 148 -8.37 11.83 -15.75
C VAL A 148 -9.69 12.54 -15.51
N ARG A 149 -10.71 12.18 -16.27
CA ARG A 149 -12.09 12.66 -16.12
C ARG A 149 -13.04 11.48 -16.09
N TYR A 150 -13.95 11.48 -15.16
CA TYR A 150 -14.99 10.47 -15.10
C TYR A 150 -16.28 11.04 -14.54
N SER A 151 -17.39 10.42 -14.89
CA SER A 151 -18.69 10.65 -14.28
C SER A 151 -19.43 9.33 -14.21
N SER A 152 -20.09 9.09 -13.08
CA SER A 152 -20.94 7.93 -12.88
C SER A 152 -22.24 8.39 -12.24
N GLY A 153 -23.33 8.35 -13.01
CA GLY A 153 -24.68 8.69 -12.59
C GLY A 153 -25.63 7.49 -12.74
N VAL A 154 -26.88 7.67 -12.31
CA VAL A 154 -27.89 6.59 -12.38
C VAL A 154 -28.16 6.15 -13.82
N ASN A 155 -28.07 7.07 -14.78
CA ASN A 155 -28.46 6.88 -16.17
C ASN A 155 -27.30 7.06 -17.18
N HIS A 156 -26.09 7.32 -16.71
CA HIS A 156 -24.91 7.47 -17.59
C HIS A 156 -23.62 7.19 -16.81
N SER A 157 -22.59 6.77 -17.54
CA SER A 157 -21.21 6.79 -17.07
C SER A 157 -20.27 7.08 -18.24
N PHE A 158 -19.18 7.76 -17.97
CA PHE A 158 -18.07 7.90 -18.91
C PHE A 158 -16.75 7.97 -18.15
N HIS A 159 -15.68 7.65 -18.84
CA HIS A 159 -14.31 7.96 -18.41
C HIS A 159 -13.53 8.48 -19.61
N GLN A 160 -12.60 9.35 -19.34
CA GLN A 160 -11.63 9.85 -20.30
C GLN A 160 -10.29 10.01 -19.60
N VAL A 161 -9.27 9.39 -20.13
CA VAL A 161 -7.89 9.55 -19.69
C VAL A 161 -7.08 10.13 -20.84
N ASP A 162 -6.10 10.97 -20.52
CA ASP A 162 -5.18 11.53 -21.50
C ASP A 162 -3.77 11.58 -20.93
N SER A 163 -2.79 11.41 -21.83
CA SER A 163 -1.37 11.45 -21.53
C SER A 163 -0.60 11.90 -22.76
N ASP A 164 0.39 12.76 -22.56
CA ASP A 164 1.31 13.17 -23.63
C ASP A 164 2.13 12.00 -24.19
N GLU A 165 2.26 10.89 -23.45
CA GLU A 165 2.86 9.64 -23.90
C GLU A 165 1.86 8.71 -24.60
N GLY A 166 0.57 9.04 -24.59
CA GLY A 166 -0.47 8.24 -25.23
C GLY A 166 -0.30 8.21 -26.76
N TRP A 167 -0.28 6.99 -27.32
CA TRP A 167 -0.14 6.78 -28.77
C TRP A 167 -1.23 7.49 -29.59
N TRP A 168 -2.40 7.72 -29.00
CA TRP A 168 -3.52 8.44 -29.63
C TRP A 168 -3.24 9.93 -29.87
N ARG A 169 -2.21 10.48 -29.21
CA ARG A 169 -1.76 11.87 -29.45
C ARG A 169 -0.73 12.02 -30.57
N SER A 170 -0.39 10.96 -31.26
CA SER A 170 0.63 10.98 -32.32
C SER A 170 0.28 11.89 -33.51
N GLY A 171 -0.99 12.26 -33.67
CA GLY A 171 -1.46 13.20 -34.71
C GLY A 171 -1.65 14.65 -34.25
N GLU A 172 -1.41 14.95 -32.97
CA GLU A 172 -1.56 16.30 -32.43
C GLU A 172 -0.35 17.18 -32.76
N GLU A 173 -0.57 18.48 -32.99
CA GLU A 173 0.53 19.42 -33.26
C GLU A 173 1.28 19.83 -31.98
N THR A 174 0.58 19.83 -30.85
CA THR A 174 1.12 20.27 -29.56
C THR A 174 0.81 19.29 -28.46
N MET A 175 1.68 19.25 -27.47
CA MET A 175 1.50 18.56 -26.19
C MET A 175 0.48 19.32 -25.32
N MET A 176 0.05 18.73 -24.20
CA MET A 176 -0.93 19.33 -23.29
C MET A 176 -0.44 20.63 -22.65
N ASP A 177 0.86 20.80 -22.48
CA ASP A 177 1.50 22.03 -22.00
C ASP A 177 1.70 23.10 -23.07
N GLY A 178 1.29 22.85 -24.32
CA GLY A 178 1.44 23.73 -25.46
C GLY A 178 2.79 23.66 -26.17
N SER A 179 3.72 22.83 -25.74
CA SER A 179 4.98 22.59 -26.44
C SER A 179 4.78 21.80 -27.74
N PRO A 180 5.70 21.89 -28.72
CA PRO A 180 5.58 21.13 -29.95
C PRO A 180 5.60 19.62 -29.70
N ASN A 181 4.65 18.90 -30.31
CA ASN A 181 4.67 17.44 -30.31
C ASN A 181 5.78 16.91 -31.23
N ARG A 182 6.72 16.18 -30.68
CA ARG A 182 7.89 15.66 -31.40
C ARG A 182 7.76 14.19 -31.78
N GLY A 183 6.58 13.58 -31.58
CA GLY A 183 6.28 12.23 -32.01
C GLY A 183 6.95 11.11 -31.19
N ASN A 184 7.23 11.37 -29.91
CA ASN A 184 7.86 10.39 -29.00
C ASN A 184 6.85 9.57 -28.19
N GLN A 185 5.67 9.32 -28.75
CA GLN A 185 4.71 8.39 -28.14
C GLN A 185 5.10 6.94 -28.41
N ILE A 186 4.97 6.13 -27.37
CA ILE A 186 5.17 4.68 -27.46
C ILE A 186 3.98 4.05 -28.18
N ARG A 187 4.24 3.12 -29.09
CA ARG A 187 3.20 2.42 -29.85
C ARG A 187 2.55 1.32 -29.01
N ILE A 188 1.43 0.82 -29.46
CA ILE A 188 0.79 -0.37 -28.88
C ILE A 188 1.75 -1.57 -28.96
N ASN A 189 1.88 -2.31 -27.86
CA ASN A 189 2.77 -3.46 -27.69
C ASN A 189 4.26 -3.13 -27.91
N ASP A 190 4.65 -1.89 -27.64
CA ASP A 190 6.03 -1.41 -27.70
C ASP A 190 6.44 -0.86 -26.31
N GLY A 191 7.66 -0.39 -26.17
CA GLY A 191 8.11 0.26 -24.94
C GLY A 191 8.82 -0.67 -23.94
N TYR A 192 9.35 -1.81 -24.41
CA TYR A 192 10.17 -2.66 -23.56
C TYR A 192 11.58 -2.04 -23.40
N PHE A 193 11.93 -1.69 -22.14
CA PHE A 193 13.15 -0.96 -21.79
C PHE A 193 13.45 0.29 -22.63
N PRO A 194 12.49 1.24 -22.75
CA PRO A 194 12.72 2.44 -23.52
C PRO A 194 13.70 3.37 -22.80
N VAL A 195 14.27 4.28 -23.55
CA VAL A 195 15.10 5.37 -23.03
C VAL A 195 14.50 6.72 -23.43
N ALA A 196 14.94 7.80 -22.78
CA ALA A 196 14.55 9.15 -23.19
C ALA A 196 14.91 9.40 -24.68
N PRO A 197 14.08 10.11 -25.45
CA PRO A 197 12.88 10.86 -25.05
C PRO A 197 11.58 10.04 -25.02
N TYR A 198 11.61 8.76 -25.35
CA TYR A 198 10.40 7.90 -25.32
C TYR A 198 9.93 7.58 -23.91
N ASP A 199 10.85 7.43 -22.97
CA ASP A 199 10.54 7.24 -21.55
C ASP A 199 10.68 8.58 -20.80
N LYS A 200 9.57 9.16 -20.40
CA LYS A 200 9.51 10.37 -19.57
C LYS A 200 9.27 10.06 -18.10
N THR A 201 9.03 8.80 -17.76
CA THR A 201 8.69 8.37 -16.40
C THR A 201 9.89 7.92 -15.56
N ILE A 202 11.12 7.92 -16.14
CA ILE A 202 12.36 7.60 -15.42
C ILE A 202 12.46 8.38 -14.08
N PRO A 203 12.27 9.71 -14.03
CA PRO A 203 12.40 10.44 -12.76
C PRO A 203 11.38 9.98 -11.70
N VAL A 204 10.17 9.62 -12.12
CA VAL A 204 9.12 9.11 -11.20
C VAL A 204 9.51 7.75 -10.63
N ARG A 205 10.03 6.84 -11.48
CA ARG A 205 10.50 5.53 -11.03
C ARG A 205 11.75 5.62 -10.16
N ASP A 206 12.67 6.53 -10.49
CA ASP A 206 13.87 6.77 -9.69
C ASP A 206 13.49 7.29 -8.29
N ASP A 207 12.54 8.22 -8.20
CA ASP A 207 12.03 8.73 -6.93
C ASP A 207 11.33 7.63 -6.11
N ILE A 208 10.55 6.76 -6.76
CA ILE A 208 9.92 5.60 -6.11
C ILE A 208 10.98 4.61 -5.60
N ALA A 209 11.98 4.32 -6.41
CA ALA A 209 13.02 3.35 -6.04
C ALA A 209 13.98 3.88 -4.96
N TYR A 210 14.15 5.21 -4.89
CA TYR A 210 15.01 5.86 -3.90
C TYR A 210 14.35 5.97 -2.52
N ASN A 211 13.02 6.14 -2.44
CA ASN A 211 12.25 6.30 -1.21
C ASN A 211 11.62 5.01 -0.74
#